data_a22199a1acbbe55ebfaeee25487581e0
#
_entry.id   a22199a1acbbe55ebfaeee25487581e0
#
_cell.length_a   1.000
_cell.length_b   1.000
_cell.length_c   1.000
_cell.angle_alpha   90.00
_cell.angle_beta   90.00
_cell.angle_gamma   90.00
#
_symmetry.space_group_name_H-M   'P 1'
#
loop_
_entity.id
_entity.type
_entity.pdbx_description
1 polymer ?
#
loop_
_entity_poly.entity_id
_entity_poly.type
_entity_poly.pdbx_seq_one_letter_code
_entity_poly.pdbx_strand_id
1 'polypeptide(L)'
;MKMKSLLFSMSCIAGSLSAADAPKALSYEADVKPILRARCFKCHGEDEKKDGLSLATYQDLMKGGSSGEIVKPGRAAASIMFQAVAHQGNDATPMPPKSPKIPDNEIEIIRTWIDQGIVEAPGGVSKADKKVSVAFKASTKNDGPVPMPDKLPDAKLPELKRANSITAIAASPRAPLAAVAGQERIVLYDTAKRAEIGVLPFPEGVPYVLRFSRNGTVLLAAGGRGVKLGKAVLYDVKSGTRLGDFGDETDIVLAADISPDQKLVAIGGPTKVVKVFSTKDGKLVYKITKHTDWITALEFSPDGTKLATADRNGGLHLWEAESGGILLSLSEHKDGVNSMSWRGDSEVLATGGEDGQLIFWDAREGWPNSTSSPHVPKSKGFGKLPGGVLSIQFAGDGRLFTTGRDGIVRAWTPDGKKTAESEALPVPTTRLAATFDGGAVLVGDLKGNVTVWSAAAEKKFAQLVTAK
;
A
#
# COMPACT_ATOMS: atom_id res chain seq x y z
N MET A 1 5.95 -52.06 -62.64
CA MET A 1 4.88 -52.04 -61.61
C MET A 1 5.06 -50.77 -60.77
N LYS A 2 4.26 -49.74 -61.01
CA LYS A 2 4.35 -48.42 -60.31
C LYS A 2 3.24 -48.36 -59.29
N MET A 3 3.57 -48.28 -58.04
CA MET A 3 2.64 -48.07 -56.92
C MET A 3 2.41 -46.56 -56.71
N LYS A 4 1.19 -46.09 -56.89
CA LYS A 4 0.75 -44.73 -56.62
C LYS A 4 0.46 -44.59 -55.12
N SER A 5 1.13 -43.64 -54.46
CA SER A 5 0.85 -43.22 -53.10
C SER A 5 -0.28 -42.17 -53.14
N LEU A 6 -1.38 -42.44 -52.42
CA LEU A 6 -2.45 -41.50 -52.18
C LEU A 6 -2.12 -40.68 -50.93
N LEU A 7 -1.94 -39.36 -51.07
CA LEU A 7 -1.88 -38.40 -49.96
C LEU A 7 -3.32 -38.01 -49.58
N PHE A 8 -3.72 -38.33 -48.37
CA PHE A 8 -4.95 -37.85 -47.74
C PHE A 8 -4.66 -36.53 -47.05
N SER A 9 -5.22 -35.47 -47.59
CA SER A 9 -5.18 -34.12 -47.05
C SER A 9 -6.25 -34.01 -45.93
N MET A 10 -5.82 -33.91 -44.70
CA MET A 10 -6.68 -33.69 -43.52
C MET A 10 -6.79 -32.18 -43.28
N SER A 11 -7.91 -31.60 -43.69
CA SER A 11 -8.24 -30.19 -43.47
C SER A 11 -8.65 -29.99 -42.02
N CYS A 12 -7.77 -29.36 -41.20
CA CYS A 12 -8.12 -28.89 -39.86
C CYS A 12 -9.02 -27.63 -39.99
N ILE A 13 -10.28 -27.80 -39.67
CA ILE A 13 -11.20 -26.69 -39.42
C ILE A 13 -10.85 -26.14 -38.02
N ALA A 14 -10.16 -25.01 -37.99
CA ALA A 14 -9.97 -24.22 -36.76
C ALA A 14 -11.32 -23.54 -36.43
N GLY A 15 -12.08 -24.13 -35.53
CA GLY A 15 -13.24 -23.48 -34.93
C GLY A 15 -12.76 -22.34 -34.06
N SER A 16 -13.07 -21.10 -34.42
CA SER A 16 -12.94 -19.93 -33.59
C SER A 16 -13.87 -20.06 -32.38
N LEU A 17 -13.30 -20.38 -31.20
CA LEU A 17 -14.03 -20.19 -29.94
C LEU A 17 -14.29 -18.68 -29.78
N SER A 18 -15.55 -18.30 -29.92
CA SER A 18 -16.07 -17.01 -29.51
C SER A 18 -15.77 -16.83 -28.02
N ALA A 19 -15.12 -15.73 -27.64
CA ALA A 19 -14.97 -15.34 -26.26
C ALA A 19 -16.38 -15.19 -25.68
N ALA A 20 -16.74 -16.05 -24.74
CA ALA A 20 -17.98 -15.93 -23.98
C ALA A 20 -17.95 -14.57 -23.28
N ASP A 21 -18.96 -13.74 -23.54
CA ASP A 21 -19.15 -12.44 -22.90
C ASP A 21 -19.10 -12.61 -21.38
N ALA A 22 -18.15 -11.91 -20.73
CA ALA A 22 -18.15 -11.83 -19.27
C ALA A 22 -19.49 -11.22 -18.83
N PRO A 23 -20.16 -11.77 -17.79
CA PRO A 23 -21.46 -11.28 -17.37
C PRO A 23 -21.37 -9.78 -17.06
N LYS A 24 -22.25 -8.98 -17.68
CA LYS A 24 -22.34 -7.54 -17.50
C LYS A 24 -22.49 -7.21 -16.01
N ALA A 25 -21.57 -6.41 -15.47
CA ALA A 25 -21.69 -5.95 -14.10
C ALA A 25 -22.93 -5.05 -13.96
N LEU A 26 -23.84 -5.42 -13.06
CA LEU A 26 -25.04 -4.65 -12.74
C LEU A 26 -24.65 -3.41 -11.92
N SER A 27 -25.39 -2.30 -12.13
CA SER A 27 -25.19 -1.04 -11.42
C SER A 27 -26.47 -0.54 -10.78
N TYR A 28 -26.33 0.29 -9.73
CA TYR A 28 -27.46 0.92 -9.07
C TYR A 28 -28.25 1.79 -10.06
N GLU A 29 -27.60 2.72 -10.75
CA GLU A 29 -28.25 3.69 -11.62
C GLU A 29 -28.96 3.05 -12.82
N ALA A 30 -28.34 2.06 -13.45
CA ALA A 30 -28.90 1.48 -14.68
C ALA A 30 -29.85 0.32 -14.44
N ASP A 31 -29.59 -0.52 -13.42
CA ASP A 31 -30.27 -1.81 -13.29
C ASP A 31 -31.17 -1.89 -12.05
N VAL A 32 -30.74 -1.30 -10.91
CA VAL A 32 -31.44 -1.42 -9.63
C VAL A 32 -32.40 -0.25 -9.36
N LYS A 33 -31.98 0.97 -9.59
CA LYS A 33 -32.80 2.19 -9.37
C LYS A 33 -34.15 2.18 -10.10
N PRO A 34 -34.24 1.69 -11.35
CA PRO A 34 -35.54 1.57 -12.01
C PRO A 34 -36.51 0.66 -11.26
N ILE A 35 -36.03 -0.46 -10.71
CA ILE A 35 -36.83 -1.39 -9.89
C ILE A 35 -37.29 -0.68 -8.61
N LEU A 36 -36.35 -0.05 -7.90
CA LEU A 36 -36.65 0.69 -6.66
C LEU A 36 -37.64 1.83 -6.87
N ARG A 37 -37.51 2.56 -7.98
CA ARG A 37 -38.44 3.63 -8.35
C ARG A 37 -39.86 3.09 -8.55
N ALA A 38 -39.99 1.98 -9.22
CA ALA A 38 -41.30 1.37 -9.51
C ALA A 38 -41.95 0.72 -8.28
N ARG A 39 -41.17 0.18 -7.35
CA ARG A 39 -41.67 -0.67 -6.26
C ARG A 39 -41.58 -0.06 -4.87
N CYS A 40 -40.60 0.84 -4.64
CA CYS A 40 -40.20 1.24 -3.29
C CYS A 40 -40.30 2.74 -3.03
N PHE A 41 -40.13 3.61 -4.05
CA PHE A 41 -40.04 5.08 -3.87
C PHE A 41 -41.31 5.72 -3.31
N LYS A 42 -42.47 5.06 -3.43
CA LYS A 42 -43.70 5.57 -2.81
C LYS A 42 -43.57 5.76 -1.29
N CYS A 43 -42.75 4.93 -0.63
CA CYS A 43 -42.53 5.01 0.82
C CYS A 43 -41.06 5.32 1.18
N HIS A 44 -40.10 5.10 0.27
CA HIS A 44 -38.67 5.25 0.49
C HIS A 44 -38.03 6.08 -0.63
N GLY A 45 -38.69 7.13 -1.08
CA GLY A 45 -38.24 8.06 -2.11
C GLY A 45 -37.58 9.32 -1.54
N GLU A 46 -37.63 10.41 -2.33
CA GLU A 46 -37.12 11.71 -1.90
C GLU A 46 -38.10 12.41 -0.96
N ASP A 47 -39.42 12.33 -1.26
CA ASP A 47 -40.48 13.03 -0.53
C ASP A 47 -40.88 12.27 0.74
N GLU A 48 -40.97 10.95 0.69
CA GLU A 48 -41.32 10.10 1.83
C GLU A 48 -40.15 9.18 2.17
N LYS A 49 -39.66 9.26 3.42
CA LYS A 49 -38.52 8.47 3.94
C LYS A 49 -38.96 7.67 5.15
N LYS A 50 -39.81 6.68 4.93
CA LYS A 50 -40.32 5.85 6.00
C LYS A 50 -39.17 5.16 6.74
N ASP A 51 -39.19 5.19 8.07
CA ASP A 51 -38.10 4.75 8.95
C ASP A 51 -36.73 5.42 8.66
N GLY A 52 -36.77 6.67 8.14
CA GLY A 52 -35.57 7.40 7.79
C GLY A 52 -34.81 6.90 6.57
N LEU A 53 -35.37 5.89 5.84
CA LEU A 53 -34.73 5.26 4.69
C LEU A 53 -35.13 5.95 3.38
N SER A 54 -34.15 6.40 2.62
CA SER A 54 -34.32 6.84 1.23
C SER A 54 -33.55 5.88 0.30
N LEU A 55 -34.21 5.45 -0.76
CA LEU A 55 -33.64 4.62 -1.82
C LEU A 55 -33.48 5.41 -3.14
N ALA A 56 -33.66 6.71 -3.12
CA ALA A 56 -33.69 7.56 -4.32
C ALA A 56 -32.30 7.84 -4.90
N THR A 57 -31.29 7.86 -4.04
CA THR A 57 -29.88 8.01 -4.44
C THR A 57 -29.06 6.84 -3.92
N TYR A 58 -27.98 6.53 -4.62
CA TYR A 58 -27.03 5.52 -4.16
C TYR A 58 -26.44 5.87 -2.78
N GLN A 59 -26.14 7.14 -2.54
CA GLN A 59 -25.60 7.61 -1.27
C GLN A 59 -26.57 7.42 -0.11
N ASP A 60 -27.86 7.75 -0.32
CA ASP A 60 -28.89 7.56 0.71
C ASP A 60 -29.13 6.07 1.00
N LEU A 61 -29.16 5.22 -0.05
CA LEU A 61 -29.26 3.79 0.10
C LEU A 61 -28.10 3.22 0.95
N MET A 62 -26.88 3.68 0.69
CA MET A 62 -25.69 3.28 1.45
C MET A 62 -25.66 3.78 2.89
N LYS A 63 -26.29 4.92 3.15
CA LYS A 63 -26.46 5.47 4.51
C LYS A 63 -27.40 4.60 5.35
N GLY A 64 -28.39 3.96 4.69
CA GLY A 64 -29.42 3.18 5.36
C GLY A 64 -30.49 4.02 6.03
N GLY A 65 -31.28 3.38 6.90
CA GLY A 65 -32.36 4.00 7.68
C GLY A 65 -32.09 4.05 9.18
N SER A 66 -33.16 4.17 9.97
CA SER A 66 -33.09 4.17 11.45
C SER A 66 -32.48 2.88 12.04
N SER A 67 -32.55 1.76 11.31
CA SER A 67 -31.94 0.48 11.68
C SER A 67 -30.49 0.32 11.17
N GLY A 68 -29.87 1.36 10.57
CA GLY A 68 -28.53 1.33 10.03
C GLY A 68 -28.45 0.83 8.57
N GLU A 69 -27.31 0.22 8.22
CA GLU A 69 -27.03 -0.24 6.85
C GLU A 69 -27.97 -1.37 6.43
N ILE A 70 -28.57 -1.25 5.25
CA ILE A 70 -29.52 -2.24 4.70
C ILE A 70 -28.89 -3.16 3.64
N VAL A 71 -27.72 -2.82 3.11
CA VAL A 71 -26.98 -3.63 2.13
C VAL A 71 -25.57 -3.92 2.62
N LYS A 72 -25.13 -5.17 2.45
CA LYS A 72 -23.76 -5.63 2.73
C LYS A 72 -23.13 -6.04 1.41
N PRO A 73 -22.15 -5.29 0.88
CA PRO A 73 -21.52 -5.62 -0.40
C PRO A 73 -21.01 -7.05 -0.46
N GLY A 74 -21.29 -7.77 -1.56
CA GLY A 74 -20.87 -9.16 -1.73
C GLY A 74 -21.63 -10.20 -0.90
N ARG A 75 -22.68 -9.79 -0.16
CA ARG A 75 -23.40 -10.67 0.77
C ARG A 75 -24.90 -10.43 0.72
N ALA A 76 -25.55 -10.76 -0.39
CA ALA A 76 -26.99 -10.54 -0.55
C ALA A 76 -27.79 -11.23 0.55
N ALA A 77 -27.52 -12.48 0.86
CA ALA A 77 -28.23 -13.22 1.90
C ALA A 77 -28.13 -12.59 3.31
N ALA A 78 -27.09 -11.81 3.58
CA ALA A 78 -26.89 -11.08 4.84
C ALA A 78 -27.37 -9.61 4.78
N SER A 79 -27.93 -9.18 3.66
CA SER A 79 -28.43 -7.82 3.42
C SER A 79 -29.91 -7.72 3.74
N ILE A 80 -30.28 -6.82 4.66
CA ILE A 80 -31.68 -6.59 5.07
C ILE A 80 -32.56 -6.27 3.85
N MET A 81 -32.05 -5.46 2.91
CA MET A 81 -32.75 -5.13 1.68
C MET A 81 -33.13 -6.37 0.87
N PHE A 82 -32.22 -7.32 0.66
CA PHE A 82 -32.51 -8.56 -0.07
C PHE A 82 -33.49 -9.45 0.70
N GLN A 83 -33.29 -9.63 2.00
CA GLN A 83 -34.20 -10.41 2.84
C GLN A 83 -35.62 -9.85 2.81
N ALA A 84 -35.76 -8.53 2.87
CA ALA A 84 -37.07 -7.87 2.83
C ALA A 84 -37.79 -8.08 1.50
N VAL A 85 -37.14 -7.88 0.36
CA VAL A 85 -37.77 -8.02 -0.97
C VAL A 85 -38.00 -9.50 -1.38
N ALA A 86 -37.15 -10.41 -0.87
CA ALA A 86 -37.28 -11.84 -1.09
C ALA A 86 -38.30 -12.51 -0.13
N HIS A 87 -38.80 -11.76 0.87
CA HIS A 87 -39.60 -12.27 1.99
C HIS A 87 -38.92 -13.44 2.72
N GLN A 88 -37.62 -13.28 2.98
CA GLN A 88 -36.75 -14.27 3.60
C GLN A 88 -36.03 -13.67 4.82
N GLY A 89 -35.65 -14.52 5.77
CA GLY A 89 -34.95 -14.11 6.98
C GLY A 89 -35.88 -13.70 8.12
N ASN A 90 -35.30 -13.69 9.35
CA ASN A 90 -36.05 -13.36 10.58
C ASN A 90 -35.87 -11.90 10.98
N ASP A 91 -34.91 -11.21 10.40
CA ASP A 91 -34.50 -9.86 10.82
C ASP A 91 -35.10 -8.74 9.96
N ALA A 92 -35.72 -9.07 8.83
CA ALA A 92 -36.27 -8.12 7.89
C ALA A 92 -37.81 -8.19 7.80
N THR A 93 -38.48 -7.05 7.92
CA THR A 93 -39.89 -6.92 7.60
C THR A 93 -40.10 -7.14 6.11
N PRO A 94 -41.01 -8.05 5.68
CA PRO A 94 -41.31 -8.26 4.26
C PRO A 94 -41.74 -6.95 3.54
N MET A 95 -41.15 -6.69 2.39
CA MET A 95 -41.41 -5.51 1.55
C MET A 95 -41.79 -5.95 0.10
N PRO A 96 -42.81 -5.32 -0.50
CA PRO A 96 -43.70 -4.30 0.06
C PRO A 96 -44.62 -4.86 1.17
N PRO A 97 -44.96 -4.03 2.21
CA PRO A 97 -45.78 -4.51 3.32
C PRO A 97 -47.20 -4.88 2.85
N LYS A 98 -47.73 -5.97 3.37
CA LYS A 98 -49.10 -6.46 3.06
C LYS A 98 -49.35 -6.71 1.56
N SER A 99 -48.32 -6.93 0.78
CA SER A 99 -48.37 -7.20 -0.66
C SER A 99 -47.55 -8.45 -0.99
N PRO A 100 -47.80 -9.11 -2.11
CA PRO A 100 -46.91 -10.16 -2.61
C PRO A 100 -45.51 -9.63 -2.81
N LYS A 101 -44.51 -10.51 -2.76
CA LYS A 101 -43.13 -10.15 -3.12
C LYS A 101 -43.05 -9.62 -4.55
N ILE A 102 -42.02 -8.82 -4.83
CA ILE A 102 -41.74 -8.31 -6.20
C ILE A 102 -41.38 -9.52 -7.10
N PRO A 103 -41.44 -9.38 -8.44
CA PRO A 103 -41.09 -10.44 -9.37
C PRO A 103 -39.70 -11.07 -9.12
N ASP A 104 -39.59 -12.37 -9.26
CA ASP A 104 -38.36 -13.11 -8.97
C ASP A 104 -37.16 -12.66 -9.81
N ASN A 105 -37.38 -12.22 -11.07
CA ASN A 105 -36.33 -11.63 -11.90
C ASN A 105 -35.81 -10.28 -11.35
N GLU A 106 -36.68 -9.45 -10.76
CA GLU A 106 -36.28 -8.18 -10.12
C GLU A 106 -35.51 -8.47 -8.81
N ILE A 107 -35.92 -9.48 -8.05
CA ILE A 107 -35.22 -9.96 -6.85
C ILE A 107 -33.81 -10.45 -7.23
N GLU A 108 -33.65 -11.19 -8.32
CA GLU A 108 -32.38 -11.74 -8.76
C GLU A 108 -31.44 -10.64 -9.28
N ILE A 109 -31.96 -9.58 -9.90
CA ILE A 109 -31.17 -8.39 -10.25
C ILE A 109 -30.61 -7.72 -8.97
N ILE A 110 -31.45 -7.49 -7.98
CA ILE A 110 -31.04 -6.90 -6.69
C ILE A 110 -29.99 -7.79 -6.00
N ARG A 111 -30.23 -9.10 -5.95
CA ARG A 111 -29.30 -10.08 -5.40
C ARG A 111 -27.96 -10.05 -6.09
N THR A 112 -27.97 -10.19 -7.41
CA THR A 112 -26.76 -10.21 -8.23
C THR A 112 -25.97 -8.91 -8.09
N TRP A 113 -26.66 -7.76 -8.07
CA TRP A 113 -26.03 -6.47 -7.85
C TRP A 113 -25.34 -6.38 -6.47
N ILE A 114 -26.00 -6.86 -5.42
CA ILE A 114 -25.40 -6.90 -4.07
C ILE A 114 -24.19 -7.84 -4.05
N ASP A 115 -24.32 -9.05 -4.63
CA ASP A 115 -23.24 -10.06 -4.66
C ASP A 115 -22.05 -9.63 -5.54
N GLN A 116 -22.30 -8.82 -6.58
CA GLN A 116 -21.27 -8.19 -7.40
C GLN A 116 -20.60 -6.96 -6.72
N GLY A 117 -21.09 -6.56 -5.53
CA GLY A 117 -20.49 -5.49 -4.73
C GLY A 117 -21.06 -4.12 -4.93
N ILE A 118 -22.36 -4.02 -5.18
CA ILE A 118 -23.16 -2.79 -5.16
C ILE A 118 -22.53 -1.64 -5.98
N VAL A 119 -22.22 -1.87 -7.24
CA VAL A 119 -21.67 -0.86 -8.15
C VAL A 119 -22.67 0.28 -8.36
N GLU A 120 -22.22 1.56 -8.26
CA GLU A 120 -23.08 2.74 -8.39
C GLU A 120 -23.50 3.00 -9.84
N ALA A 121 -22.54 3.08 -10.76
CA ALA A 121 -22.76 3.41 -12.16
C ALA A 121 -22.10 2.36 -13.07
N PRO A 122 -22.53 2.23 -14.33
CA PRO A 122 -21.91 1.32 -15.28
C PRO A 122 -20.39 1.59 -15.42
N GLY A 123 -19.57 0.55 -15.25
CA GLY A 123 -18.11 0.67 -15.23
C GLY A 123 -17.52 1.15 -13.90
N GLY A 124 -18.34 1.35 -12.88
CA GLY A 124 -17.92 1.72 -11.53
C GLY A 124 -17.20 0.56 -10.79
N VAL A 125 -16.59 0.90 -9.67
CA VAL A 125 -15.84 -0.06 -8.83
C VAL A 125 -16.78 -0.80 -7.89
N SER A 126 -16.66 -2.12 -7.84
CA SER A 126 -17.36 -2.98 -6.87
C SER A 126 -16.90 -2.68 -5.44
N LYS A 127 -17.85 -2.56 -4.51
CA LYS A 127 -17.61 -2.47 -3.06
C LYS A 127 -17.75 -3.82 -2.34
N ALA A 128 -17.99 -4.91 -3.08
CA ALA A 128 -17.88 -6.22 -2.47
C ALA A 128 -16.50 -6.32 -1.84
N ASP A 129 -16.45 -6.81 -0.60
CA ASP A 129 -15.22 -7.36 -0.08
C ASP A 129 -14.72 -8.32 -1.16
N LYS A 130 -13.81 -7.85 -2.03
CA LYS A 130 -13.09 -8.79 -2.87
C LYS A 130 -12.59 -9.80 -1.87
N LYS A 131 -13.02 -11.07 -2.01
CA LYS A 131 -12.28 -12.14 -1.34
C LYS A 131 -10.86 -11.88 -1.77
N VAL A 132 -10.07 -11.29 -0.87
CA VAL A 132 -8.64 -11.14 -1.10
C VAL A 132 -8.21 -12.57 -1.31
N SER A 133 -8.00 -12.95 -2.57
CA SER A 133 -7.47 -14.26 -2.90
C SER A 133 -6.00 -14.20 -2.51
N VAL A 134 -5.75 -14.26 -1.19
CA VAL A 134 -4.41 -14.29 -0.65
C VAL A 134 -3.89 -15.69 -0.95
N ALA A 135 -3.32 -15.86 -2.14
CA ALA A 135 -2.55 -17.04 -2.49
C ALA A 135 -1.21 -17.08 -1.72
N PHE A 136 -1.09 -16.23 -0.70
CA PHE A 136 0.12 -15.98 0.03
C PHE A 136 0.29 -16.97 1.19
N LYS A 137 1.45 -17.65 1.22
CA LYS A 137 1.91 -18.41 2.39
C LYS A 137 3.06 -17.65 3.02
N ALA A 138 2.81 -17.09 4.20
CA ALA A 138 3.85 -16.46 5.01
C ALA A 138 5.04 -17.42 5.20
N SER A 139 6.28 -16.92 5.01
CA SER A 139 7.49 -17.70 5.18
C SER A 139 8.59 -16.85 5.79
N THR A 140 9.16 -17.33 6.89
CA THR A 140 10.33 -16.73 7.55
C THR A 140 11.64 -17.36 7.11
N LYS A 141 11.60 -18.38 6.25
CA LYS A 141 12.80 -19.12 5.85
C LYS A 141 13.76 -18.24 5.05
N ASN A 142 15.00 -18.19 5.51
CA ASN A 142 16.12 -17.49 4.89
C ASN A 142 17.10 -18.41 4.16
N ASP A 143 16.81 -19.69 4.07
CA ASP A 143 17.66 -20.77 3.60
C ASP A 143 17.50 -21.08 2.09
N GLY A 144 16.62 -20.37 1.41
CA GLY A 144 16.40 -20.51 -0.03
C GLY A 144 17.41 -19.74 -0.91
N PRO A 145 17.39 -19.95 -2.23
CA PRO A 145 18.17 -19.16 -3.18
C PRO A 145 17.81 -17.67 -3.06
N VAL A 146 18.79 -16.81 -3.40
CA VAL A 146 18.63 -15.36 -3.39
C VAL A 146 17.43 -14.96 -4.26
N PRO A 147 16.42 -14.28 -3.70
CA PRO A 147 15.21 -13.95 -4.45
C PRO A 147 15.46 -12.84 -5.46
N MET A 148 15.66 -13.24 -6.71
CA MET A 148 15.74 -12.35 -7.88
C MET A 148 14.57 -12.62 -8.83
N PRO A 149 14.08 -11.65 -9.58
CA PRO A 149 13.06 -11.85 -10.60
C PRO A 149 13.52 -12.83 -11.68
N ASP A 150 12.70 -13.85 -11.97
CA ASP A 150 12.96 -14.79 -13.08
C ASP A 150 12.19 -14.39 -14.34
N LYS A 151 10.89 -14.15 -14.19
CA LYS A 151 9.99 -13.77 -15.27
C LYS A 151 8.94 -12.81 -14.76
N LEU A 152 9.11 -11.54 -15.10
CA LEU A 152 8.15 -10.51 -14.76
C LEU A 152 6.99 -10.46 -15.76
N PRO A 153 5.79 -9.99 -15.34
CA PRO A 153 4.67 -9.79 -16.25
C PRO A 153 5.04 -8.78 -17.35
N ASP A 154 4.64 -9.07 -18.58
CA ASP A 154 4.72 -8.10 -19.68
C ASP A 154 3.59 -7.08 -19.52
N ALA A 155 3.85 -6.03 -18.78
CA ALA A 155 2.87 -5.00 -18.46
C ALA A 155 2.94 -3.87 -19.49
N LYS A 156 1.92 -3.74 -20.32
CA LYS A 156 1.72 -2.55 -21.16
C LYS A 156 1.31 -1.37 -20.26
N LEU A 157 2.26 -0.52 -19.95
CA LEU A 157 2.04 0.67 -19.13
C LEU A 157 2.00 1.91 -20.01
N PRO A 158 1.18 2.92 -19.64
CA PRO A 158 1.13 4.18 -20.39
C PRO A 158 2.50 4.87 -20.35
N GLU A 159 2.87 5.52 -21.45
CA GLU A 159 4.07 6.35 -21.49
C GLU A 159 3.94 7.53 -20.52
N LEU A 160 5.00 7.78 -19.76
CA LEU A 160 5.05 8.94 -18.86
C LEU A 160 5.41 10.18 -19.69
N LYS A 161 4.54 11.17 -19.65
CA LYS A 161 4.79 12.46 -20.31
C LYS A 161 5.79 13.37 -19.58
N ARG A 162 6.07 13.07 -18.32
CA ARG A 162 6.99 13.84 -17.45
C ARG A 162 7.63 12.91 -16.43
N ALA A 163 8.89 13.19 -16.10
CA ALA A 163 9.55 12.58 -14.96
C ALA A 163 8.85 13.00 -13.65
N ASN A 164 8.60 12.04 -12.77
CA ASN A 164 8.02 12.29 -11.44
C ASN A 164 9.10 12.20 -10.38
N SER A 165 8.94 12.95 -9.28
CA SER A 165 9.80 12.80 -8.11
C SER A 165 9.80 11.35 -7.61
N ILE A 166 10.93 10.89 -7.11
CA ILE A 166 11.01 9.56 -6.49
C ILE A 166 10.30 9.62 -5.14
N THR A 167 9.15 8.96 -5.05
CA THR A 167 8.32 8.93 -3.85
C THR A 167 8.70 7.81 -2.89
N ALA A 168 9.23 6.70 -3.41
CA ALA A 168 9.72 5.57 -2.62
C ALA A 168 10.84 4.82 -3.35
N ILE A 169 11.79 4.32 -2.57
CA ILE A 169 12.83 3.38 -2.98
C ILE A 169 12.94 2.31 -1.90
N ALA A 170 13.14 1.07 -2.32
CA ALA A 170 13.52 -0.02 -1.43
C ALA A 170 14.63 -0.87 -2.06
N ALA A 171 15.56 -1.33 -1.26
CA ALA A 171 16.53 -2.33 -1.66
C ALA A 171 16.22 -3.65 -0.97
N SER A 172 16.39 -4.76 -1.68
CA SER A 172 16.22 -6.09 -1.12
C SER A 172 17.25 -6.31 0.00
N PRO A 173 16.87 -6.93 1.13
CA PRO A 173 17.83 -7.23 2.20
C PRO A 173 18.73 -8.41 1.90
N ARG A 174 18.53 -9.13 0.76
CA ARG A 174 19.26 -10.36 0.44
C ARG A 174 19.81 -10.45 -0.98
N ALA A 175 19.40 -9.55 -1.86
CA ALA A 175 19.70 -9.60 -3.29
C ALA A 175 20.23 -8.28 -3.81
N PRO A 176 21.01 -8.23 -4.87
CA PRO A 176 21.35 -7.01 -5.57
C PRO A 176 20.14 -6.45 -6.37
N LEU A 177 19.04 -6.23 -5.68
CA LEU A 177 17.75 -5.84 -6.25
C LEU A 177 17.25 -4.58 -5.57
N ALA A 178 16.77 -3.62 -6.35
CA ALA A 178 16.09 -2.44 -5.87
C ALA A 178 14.74 -2.24 -6.59
N ALA A 179 13.78 -1.68 -5.87
CA ALA A 179 12.49 -1.24 -6.37
C ALA A 179 12.39 0.27 -6.26
N VAL A 180 11.96 0.94 -7.34
CA VAL A 180 11.81 2.38 -7.43
C VAL A 180 10.39 2.73 -7.84
N ALA A 181 9.74 3.60 -7.10
CA ALA A 181 8.38 4.05 -7.38
C ALA A 181 8.34 4.96 -8.60
N GLY A 182 7.37 4.70 -9.47
CA GLY A 182 6.97 5.57 -10.57
C GLY A 182 5.45 5.78 -10.55
N GLN A 183 4.93 6.57 -11.48
CA GLN A 183 3.49 6.76 -11.61
C GLN A 183 2.84 5.48 -12.14
N GLU A 184 1.93 4.89 -11.36
CA GLU A 184 1.19 3.65 -11.66
C GLU A 184 2.10 2.44 -11.92
N ARG A 185 3.36 2.49 -11.45
CA ARG A 185 4.35 1.43 -11.66
C ARG A 185 5.42 1.38 -10.59
N ILE A 186 6.10 0.25 -10.54
CA ILE A 186 7.29 0.03 -9.73
C ILE A 186 8.36 -0.54 -10.68
N VAL A 187 9.50 0.11 -10.78
CA VAL A 187 10.60 -0.33 -11.64
C VAL A 187 11.61 -1.09 -10.80
N LEU A 188 11.98 -2.28 -11.24
CA LEU A 188 12.95 -3.13 -10.58
C LEU A 188 14.32 -3.01 -11.26
N TYR A 189 15.38 -2.89 -10.46
CA TYR A 189 16.77 -2.73 -10.92
C TYR A 189 17.68 -3.79 -10.29
N ASP A 190 18.56 -4.35 -11.10
CA ASP A 190 19.74 -5.06 -10.62
C ASP A 190 20.78 -4.01 -10.20
N THR A 191 21.07 -3.92 -8.90
CA THR A 191 21.97 -2.90 -8.35
C THR A 191 23.44 -3.20 -8.64
N ALA A 192 23.80 -4.48 -8.85
CA ALA A 192 25.17 -4.87 -9.23
C ALA A 192 25.46 -4.54 -10.70
N LYS A 193 24.52 -4.83 -11.59
CA LYS A 193 24.64 -4.51 -13.02
C LYS A 193 24.25 -3.07 -13.37
N ARG A 194 23.56 -2.38 -12.45
CA ARG A 194 22.98 -1.05 -12.65
C ARG A 194 22.03 -1.01 -13.86
N ALA A 195 21.18 -2.02 -13.97
CA ALA A 195 20.29 -2.20 -15.11
C ALA A 195 18.86 -2.42 -14.64
N GLU A 196 17.91 -1.91 -15.43
CA GLU A 196 16.49 -2.24 -15.26
C GLU A 196 16.26 -3.72 -15.57
N ILE A 197 15.49 -4.40 -14.70
CA ILE A 197 15.09 -5.79 -14.88
C ILE A 197 13.68 -5.88 -15.45
N GLY A 198 12.80 -4.96 -15.04
CA GLY A 198 11.41 -4.91 -15.49
C GLY A 198 10.53 -4.07 -14.58
N VAL A 199 9.24 -4.11 -14.85
CA VAL A 199 8.26 -3.21 -14.24
C VAL A 199 7.07 -3.97 -13.70
N LEU A 200 6.64 -3.63 -12.48
CA LEU A 200 5.40 -4.12 -11.89
C LEU A 200 4.32 -3.02 -11.98
N PRO A 201 3.11 -3.36 -12.44
CA PRO A 201 2.00 -2.40 -12.49
C PRO A 201 1.46 -2.10 -11.09
N PHE A 202 1.21 -0.82 -10.80
CA PHE A 202 0.53 -0.34 -9.60
C PHE A 202 -0.64 0.59 -10.00
N PRO A 203 -1.73 0.04 -10.54
CA PRO A 203 -2.84 0.82 -11.10
C PRO A 203 -3.58 1.66 -10.05
N GLU A 204 -3.32 1.45 -8.78
CA GLU A 204 -3.86 2.23 -7.66
C GLU A 204 -3.41 3.70 -7.69
N GLY A 205 -2.29 4.01 -8.35
CA GLY A 205 -1.78 5.38 -8.48
C GLY A 205 -0.27 5.48 -8.25
N VAL A 206 0.15 6.37 -7.35
CA VAL A 206 1.56 6.55 -7.01
C VAL A 206 1.91 5.71 -5.79
N PRO A 207 2.94 4.83 -5.86
CA PRO A 207 3.49 4.20 -4.67
C PRO A 207 4.25 5.23 -3.82
N TYR A 208 3.85 5.43 -2.57
CA TYR A 208 4.55 6.26 -1.58
C TYR A 208 5.42 5.44 -0.64
N VAL A 209 5.18 4.15 -0.59
CA VAL A 209 5.94 3.18 0.21
C VAL A 209 6.31 1.97 -0.63
N LEU A 210 7.57 1.57 -0.54
CA LEU A 210 8.09 0.29 -1.02
C LEU A 210 8.87 -0.35 0.12
N ARG A 211 8.62 -1.64 0.39
CA ARG A 211 9.33 -2.42 1.41
C ARG A 211 9.49 -3.86 0.96
N PHE A 212 10.70 -4.39 1.04
CA PHE A 212 10.90 -5.84 0.91
C PHE A 212 10.66 -6.51 2.26
N SER A 213 10.04 -7.69 2.24
CA SER A 213 10.05 -8.56 3.42
C SER A 213 11.48 -8.92 3.82
N ARG A 214 11.71 -9.25 5.08
CA ARG A 214 13.08 -9.51 5.58
C ARG A 214 13.80 -10.68 4.91
N ASN A 215 13.07 -11.66 4.40
CA ASN A 215 13.63 -12.75 3.58
C ASN A 215 13.76 -12.37 2.08
N GLY A 216 13.34 -11.18 1.68
CA GLY A 216 13.43 -10.66 0.32
C GLY A 216 12.48 -11.30 -0.69
N THR A 217 11.56 -12.18 -0.28
CA THR A 217 10.67 -12.91 -1.21
C THR A 217 9.44 -12.12 -1.61
N VAL A 218 9.04 -11.12 -0.81
CA VAL A 218 7.86 -10.31 -1.02
C VAL A 218 8.24 -8.84 -1.10
N LEU A 219 7.64 -8.12 -2.04
CA LEU A 219 7.66 -6.66 -2.13
C LEU A 219 6.28 -6.12 -1.76
N LEU A 220 6.23 -5.31 -0.70
CA LEU A 220 5.09 -4.48 -0.35
C LEU A 220 5.20 -3.15 -1.10
N ALA A 221 4.14 -2.77 -1.80
CA ALA A 221 3.96 -1.42 -2.33
C ALA A 221 2.68 -0.82 -1.78
N ALA A 222 2.74 0.40 -1.26
CA ALA A 222 1.56 1.08 -0.77
C ALA A 222 1.52 2.54 -1.24
N GLY A 223 0.31 3.04 -1.48
CA GLY A 223 0.13 4.37 -2.03
C GLY A 223 -1.30 4.60 -2.48
N GLY A 224 -1.46 5.28 -3.63
CA GLY A 224 -2.80 5.51 -4.17
C GLY A 224 -2.95 6.82 -4.94
N ARG A 225 -4.19 7.30 -4.99
CA ARG A 225 -4.58 8.59 -5.56
C ARG A 225 -5.25 9.43 -4.50
N GLY A 226 -4.72 10.63 -4.25
CA GLY A 226 -5.24 11.54 -3.22
C GLY A 226 -6.75 11.74 -3.30
N VAL A 227 -7.40 11.68 -2.14
CA VAL A 227 -8.86 11.84 -1.95
C VAL A 227 -9.71 10.86 -2.79
N LYS A 228 -9.12 9.71 -3.20
CA LYS A 228 -9.84 8.72 -4.02
C LYS A 228 -9.60 7.29 -3.59
N LEU A 229 -8.34 6.91 -3.39
CA LEU A 229 -7.97 5.53 -3.19
C LEU A 229 -6.61 5.40 -2.51
N GLY A 230 -6.53 4.56 -1.49
CA GLY A 230 -5.28 4.11 -0.90
C GLY A 230 -5.27 2.61 -0.66
N LYS A 231 -4.19 1.95 -1.08
CA LYS A 231 -4.00 0.50 -0.91
C LYS A 231 -2.56 0.13 -0.63
N ALA A 232 -2.38 -1.00 0.01
CA ALA A 232 -1.13 -1.73 0.05
C ALA A 232 -1.27 -3.04 -0.74
N VAL A 233 -0.26 -3.38 -1.52
CA VAL A 233 -0.24 -4.53 -2.43
C VAL A 233 1.02 -5.33 -2.17
N LEU A 234 0.90 -6.64 -2.05
CA LEU A 234 2.03 -7.57 -1.97
C LEU A 234 2.31 -8.19 -3.33
N TYR A 235 3.58 -8.23 -3.70
CA TYR A 235 4.08 -8.89 -4.92
C TYR A 235 5.07 -9.99 -4.54
N ASP A 236 4.97 -11.13 -5.21
CA ASP A 236 6.04 -12.12 -5.22
C ASP A 236 7.24 -11.58 -6.01
N VAL A 237 8.40 -11.53 -5.39
CA VAL A 237 9.60 -10.93 -5.99
C VAL A 237 10.06 -11.72 -7.21
N LYS A 238 9.92 -13.04 -7.18
CA LYS A 238 10.42 -13.92 -8.24
C LYS A 238 9.59 -13.84 -9.51
N SER A 239 8.28 -13.85 -9.39
CA SER A 239 7.34 -13.90 -10.52
C SER A 239 6.71 -12.54 -10.84
N GLY A 240 6.81 -11.55 -9.95
CA GLY A 240 6.11 -10.26 -10.08
C GLY A 240 4.59 -10.36 -9.93
N THR A 241 4.05 -11.53 -9.51
CA THR A 241 2.60 -11.70 -9.35
C THR A 241 2.09 -11.02 -8.09
N ARG A 242 0.87 -10.47 -8.17
CA ARG A 242 0.19 -9.92 -6.99
C ARG A 242 -0.27 -11.06 -6.09
N LEU A 243 0.11 -11.00 -4.82
CA LEU A 243 -0.24 -11.99 -3.79
C LEU A 243 -1.49 -11.60 -3.00
N GLY A 244 -1.76 -10.31 -2.90
CA GLY A 244 -2.92 -9.76 -2.20
C GLY A 244 -2.87 -8.24 -2.14
N ASP A 245 -4.03 -7.62 -1.81
CA ASP A 245 -4.15 -6.20 -1.55
C ASP A 245 -4.86 -5.95 -0.21
N PHE A 246 -4.53 -4.84 0.47
CA PHE A 246 -4.98 -4.51 1.82
C PHE A 246 -5.37 -3.04 1.90
N GLY A 247 -6.43 -2.78 2.66
CA GLY A 247 -6.98 -1.45 2.83
C GLY A 247 -7.87 -1.02 1.65
N ASP A 248 -8.91 -0.27 1.99
CA ASP A 248 -9.76 0.46 1.06
C ASP A 248 -9.85 1.89 1.61
N GLU A 249 -8.68 2.56 1.64
CA GLU A 249 -8.61 3.91 2.16
C GLU A 249 -9.20 4.89 1.13
N THR A 250 -9.91 5.89 1.64
CA THR A 250 -10.47 6.98 0.80
C THR A 250 -9.42 8.02 0.41
N ASP A 251 -8.18 7.87 0.91
CA ASP A 251 -7.03 8.69 0.59
C ASP A 251 -5.77 7.82 0.54
N ILE A 252 -4.65 8.41 0.13
CA ILE A 252 -3.38 7.70 -0.07
C ILE A 252 -2.88 7.01 1.22
N VAL A 253 -2.15 5.92 1.05
CA VAL A 253 -1.34 5.32 2.11
C VAL A 253 0.05 5.94 2.06
N LEU A 254 0.49 6.56 3.17
CA LEU A 254 1.79 7.24 3.30
C LEU A 254 2.82 6.40 4.05
N ALA A 255 2.37 5.47 4.88
CA ALA A 255 3.22 4.58 5.66
C ALA A 255 2.66 3.16 5.62
N ALA A 256 3.51 2.18 5.38
CA ALA A 256 3.14 0.77 5.38
C ALA A 256 4.36 -0.12 5.63
N ASP A 257 4.13 -1.27 6.26
CA ASP A 257 5.14 -2.30 6.45
C ASP A 257 4.51 -3.68 6.57
N ILE A 258 5.32 -4.71 6.35
CA ILE A 258 4.97 -6.12 6.52
C ILE A 258 5.74 -6.70 7.70
N SER A 259 5.06 -7.41 8.61
CA SER A 259 5.71 -8.04 9.76
C SER A 259 6.81 -9.02 9.33
N PRO A 260 7.86 -9.23 10.14
CA PRO A 260 8.97 -10.13 9.79
C PRO A 260 8.54 -11.56 9.49
N ASP A 261 7.49 -12.04 10.14
CA ASP A 261 6.87 -13.35 9.92
C ASP A 261 5.88 -13.35 8.75
N GLN A 262 5.69 -12.19 8.12
CA GLN A 262 4.81 -11.95 6.97
C GLN A 262 3.33 -12.24 7.24
N LYS A 263 2.89 -12.27 8.51
CA LYS A 263 1.48 -12.52 8.84
C LYS A 263 0.63 -11.27 8.92
N LEU A 264 1.26 -10.10 9.11
CA LEU A 264 0.56 -8.83 9.29
C LEU A 264 1.06 -7.81 8.26
N VAL A 265 0.14 -6.97 7.79
CA VAL A 265 0.43 -5.75 7.02
C VAL A 265 -0.18 -4.57 7.76
N ALA A 266 0.65 -3.59 8.10
CA ALA A 266 0.21 -2.33 8.71
C ALA A 266 0.19 -1.23 7.64
N ILE A 267 -0.84 -0.37 7.68
CA ILE A 267 -0.96 0.81 6.82
C ILE A 267 -1.41 2.03 7.62
N GLY A 268 -0.99 3.20 7.17
CA GLY A 268 -1.40 4.49 7.73
C GLY A 268 -1.28 5.62 6.72
N GLY A 269 -1.95 6.75 7.00
CA GLY A 269 -1.96 7.88 6.10
C GLY A 269 -2.78 9.06 6.64
N PRO A 270 -3.41 9.87 5.76
CA PRO A 270 -4.14 11.09 6.16
C PRO A 270 -5.33 10.85 7.08
N THR A 271 -5.86 9.64 7.14
CA THR A 271 -6.98 9.28 8.04
C THR A 271 -6.60 9.28 9.52
N LYS A 272 -5.29 9.42 9.87
CA LYS A 272 -4.75 9.41 11.24
C LYS A 272 -4.93 8.09 11.98
N VAL A 273 -5.34 7.05 11.29
CA VAL A 273 -5.58 5.71 11.81
C VAL A 273 -4.57 4.75 11.22
N VAL A 274 -3.89 4.00 12.05
CA VAL A 274 -3.13 2.83 11.62
C VAL A 274 -4.07 1.64 11.60
N LYS A 275 -4.08 0.89 10.52
CA LYS A 275 -4.85 -0.36 10.37
C LYS A 275 -3.91 -1.51 10.13
N VAL A 276 -4.11 -2.60 10.84
CA VAL A 276 -3.30 -3.82 10.71
C VAL A 276 -4.18 -4.96 10.23
N PHE A 277 -3.74 -5.60 9.16
CA PHE A 277 -4.45 -6.66 8.45
C PHE A 277 -3.70 -7.98 8.52
N SER A 278 -4.45 -9.08 8.58
CA SER A 278 -3.92 -10.44 8.44
C SER A 278 -3.63 -10.74 6.97
N THR A 279 -2.43 -11.20 6.66
CA THR A 279 -2.06 -11.63 5.30
C THR A 279 -2.73 -12.94 4.90
N LYS A 280 -3.22 -13.72 5.87
CA LYS A 280 -3.87 -15.02 5.62
C LYS A 280 -5.21 -14.88 4.90
N ASP A 281 -5.99 -13.86 5.26
CA ASP A 281 -7.37 -13.70 4.79
C ASP A 281 -7.75 -12.25 4.47
N GLY A 282 -6.78 -11.32 4.56
CA GLY A 282 -6.96 -9.89 4.27
C GLY A 282 -7.83 -9.14 5.29
N LYS A 283 -8.22 -9.79 6.39
CA LYS A 283 -9.09 -9.16 7.39
C LYS A 283 -8.34 -8.18 8.28
N LEU A 284 -9.05 -7.12 8.67
CA LEU A 284 -8.59 -6.21 9.68
C LEU A 284 -8.46 -6.94 11.03
N VAL A 285 -7.27 -6.88 11.64
CA VAL A 285 -6.99 -7.44 12.97
C VAL A 285 -7.29 -6.39 14.04
N TYR A 286 -6.70 -5.20 13.93
CA TYR A 286 -6.95 -4.09 14.85
C TYR A 286 -6.70 -2.72 14.19
N LYS A 287 -7.11 -1.66 14.91
CA LYS A 287 -6.88 -0.26 14.55
C LYS A 287 -6.22 0.49 15.71
N ILE A 288 -5.35 1.44 15.37
CA ILE A 288 -4.75 2.40 16.30
C ILE A 288 -5.29 3.79 15.95
N THR A 289 -5.93 4.47 16.91
CA THR A 289 -6.59 5.77 16.74
C THR A 289 -5.99 6.88 17.60
N LYS A 290 -4.83 6.65 18.23
CA LYS A 290 -4.19 7.59 19.15
C LYS A 290 -3.54 8.81 18.47
N HIS A 291 -3.16 8.67 17.21
CA HIS A 291 -2.47 9.71 16.46
C HIS A 291 -3.37 10.93 16.19
N THR A 292 -2.75 12.11 16.24
CA THR A 292 -3.47 13.39 16.10
C THR A 292 -3.35 14.00 14.71
N ASP A 293 -2.42 13.52 13.90
CA ASP A 293 -2.22 13.96 12.51
C ASP A 293 -1.88 12.77 11.59
N TRP A 294 -1.56 13.05 10.33
CA TRP A 294 -1.27 12.06 9.29
C TRP A 294 -0.16 11.11 9.73
N ILE A 295 -0.39 9.83 9.54
CA ILE A 295 0.66 8.82 9.76
C ILE A 295 1.67 8.94 8.63
N THR A 296 2.90 9.28 8.96
CA THR A 296 3.99 9.53 8.01
C THR A 296 5.03 8.42 7.97
N ALA A 297 5.16 7.67 9.07
CA ALA A 297 6.08 6.54 9.16
C ALA A 297 5.52 5.44 10.06
N LEU A 298 5.78 4.19 9.71
CA LEU A 298 5.57 3.01 10.53
C LEU A 298 6.53 1.90 10.13
N GLU A 299 6.94 1.08 11.09
CA GLU A 299 7.81 -0.07 10.84
C GLU A 299 7.68 -1.11 11.95
N PHE A 300 7.57 -2.39 11.59
CA PHE A 300 7.67 -3.50 12.53
C PHE A 300 9.10 -3.71 12.99
N SER A 301 9.30 -4.01 14.28
CA SER A 301 10.62 -4.40 14.80
C SER A 301 11.11 -5.69 14.11
N PRO A 302 12.43 -5.89 13.97
CA PRO A 302 13.01 -7.09 13.39
C PRO A 302 12.58 -8.41 14.02
N ASP A 303 12.33 -8.43 15.30
CA ASP A 303 11.82 -9.60 16.06
C ASP A 303 10.30 -9.80 15.91
N GLY A 304 9.59 -8.83 15.30
CA GLY A 304 8.14 -8.89 15.11
C GLY A 304 7.31 -8.62 16.36
N THR A 305 7.91 -8.24 17.47
CA THR A 305 7.19 -8.03 18.75
C THR A 305 6.56 -6.65 18.84
N LYS A 306 7.15 -5.64 18.16
CA LYS A 306 6.71 -4.25 18.26
C LYS A 306 6.34 -3.68 16.87
N LEU A 307 5.43 -2.73 16.88
CA LEU A 307 5.14 -1.83 15.76
C LEU A 307 5.44 -0.40 16.22
N ALA A 308 6.34 0.29 15.52
CA ALA A 308 6.54 1.72 15.71
C ALA A 308 5.67 2.51 14.73
N THR A 309 5.05 3.59 15.18
CA THR A 309 4.22 4.47 14.33
C THR A 309 4.45 5.92 14.66
N ALA A 310 4.47 6.78 13.65
CA ALA A 310 4.70 8.20 13.85
C ALA A 310 3.79 9.05 12.95
N ASP A 311 3.51 10.27 13.41
CA ASP A 311 2.65 11.22 12.69
C ASP A 311 3.35 12.55 12.37
N ARG A 312 2.67 13.36 11.58
CA ARG A 312 3.14 14.67 11.11
C ARG A 312 3.20 15.74 12.21
N ASN A 313 2.66 15.46 13.38
CA ASN A 313 2.69 16.37 14.53
C ASN A 313 3.72 15.95 15.60
N GLY A 314 4.63 15.01 15.26
CA GLY A 314 5.68 14.53 16.17
C GLY A 314 5.24 13.41 17.10
N GLY A 315 3.99 12.96 17.01
CA GLY A 315 3.53 11.79 17.78
C GLY A 315 4.29 10.53 17.34
N LEU A 316 4.97 9.87 18.28
CA LEU A 316 5.72 8.65 18.05
C LEU A 316 5.39 7.65 19.15
N HIS A 317 4.96 6.46 18.75
CA HIS A 317 4.50 5.43 19.68
C HIS A 317 5.02 4.05 19.30
N LEU A 318 5.29 3.21 20.33
CA LEU A 318 5.56 1.80 20.18
C LEU A 318 4.35 1.00 20.68
N TRP A 319 3.98 -0.02 19.91
CA TRP A 319 2.82 -0.88 20.15
C TRP A 319 3.25 -2.33 20.17
N GLU A 320 2.55 -3.16 20.92
CA GLU A 320 2.61 -4.60 20.78
C GLU A 320 2.07 -4.98 19.37
N ALA A 321 2.88 -5.65 18.56
CA ALA A 321 2.58 -5.88 17.16
C ALA A 321 1.36 -6.80 16.93
N GLU A 322 1.10 -7.73 17.84
CA GLU A 322 0.03 -8.71 17.71
C GLU A 322 -1.35 -8.12 18.10
N SER A 323 -1.40 -7.30 19.15
CA SER A 323 -2.65 -6.80 19.74
C SER A 323 -2.94 -5.33 19.44
N GLY A 324 -1.92 -4.53 19.10
CA GLY A 324 -2.02 -3.07 19.04
C GLY A 324 -2.10 -2.38 20.39
N GLY A 325 -1.76 -3.08 21.48
CA GLY A 325 -1.61 -2.50 22.81
C GLY A 325 -0.44 -1.51 22.86
N ILE A 326 -0.63 -0.33 23.49
CA ILE A 326 0.43 0.66 23.59
C ILE A 326 1.51 0.20 24.58
N LEU A 327 2.77 0.28 24.16
CA LEU A 327 3.95 0.01 25.00
C LEU A 327 4.57 1.31 25.48
N LEU A 328 4.94 2.21 24.56
CA LEU A 328 5.63 3.45 24.89
C LEU A 328 5.10 4.62 24.04
N SER A 329 5.18 5.83 24.59
CA SER A 329 5.00 7.10 23.86
C SER A 329 6.31 7.89 23.95
N LEU A 330 6.90 8.22 22.80
CA LEU A 330 8.20 8.88 22.68
C LEU A 330 7.96 10.33 22.26
N SER A 331 8.39 11.33 23.04
CA SER A 331 7.90 12.72 22.94
C SER A 331 8.96 13.79 22.68
N GLU A 332 10.16 13.42 22.19
CA GLU A 332 11.25 14.38 22.00
C GLU A 332 11.15 15.18 20.67
N HIS A 333 10.55 14.60 19.60
CA HIS A 333 10.34 15.32 18.35
C HIS A 333 9.40 16.51 18.55
N LYS A 334 9.78 17.67 17.98
CA LYS A 334 9.02 18.92 18.08
C LYS A 334 8.19 19.22 16.82
N ASP A 335 8.36 18.40 15.79
CA ASP A 335 7.66 18.49 14.51
C ASP A 335 7.54 17.07 13.91
N GLY A 336 6.89 16.96 12.75
CA GLY A 336 6.57 15.69 12.13
C GLY A 336 7.75 14.74 11.96
N VAL A 337 7.53 13.45 12.21
CA VAL A 337 8.51 12.40 11.96
C VAL A 337 8.35 11.88 10.55
N ASN A 338 9.38 12.04 9.71
CA ASN A 338 9.35 11.67 8.30
C ASN A 338 9.71 10.22 8.01
N SER A 339 10.60 9.67 8.83
CA SER A 339 11.18 8.35 8.58
C SER A 339 11.66 7.72 9.88
N MET A 340 11.58 6.40 9.93
CA MET A 340 12.10 5.60 11.03
C MET A 340 12.77 4.34 10.50
N SER A 341 13.67 3.77 11.28
CA SER A 341 14.28 2.48 10.99
C SER A 341 14.72 1.78 12.28
N TRP A 342 14.43 0.49 12.35
CA TRP A 342 14.88 -0.37 13.42
C TRP A 342 16.29 -0.89 13.19
N ARG A 343 17.12 -0.89 14.23
CA ARG A 343 18.35 -1.68 14.24
C ARG A 343 18.04 -3.18 14.26
N GLY A 344 18.88 -3.99 13.64
CA GLY A 344 18.62 -5.42 13.42
C GLY A 344 18.35 -6.26 14.67
N ASP A 345 18.79 -5.79 15.85
CA ASP A 345 18.57 -6.45 17.16
C ASP A 345 17.23 -6.09 17.84
N SER A 346 16.43 -5.19 17.25
CA SER A 346 15.17 -4.69 17.83
C SER A 346 15.31 -3.89 19.14
N GLU A 347 16.54 -3.51 19.53
CA GLU A 347 16.81 -2.74 20.76
C GLU A 347 16.83 -1.24 20.52
N VAL A 348 17.13 -0.81 19.30
CA VAL A 348 17.22 0.61 18.94
C VAL A 348 16.30 0.92 17.76
N LEU A 349 15.49 1.97 17.93
CA LEU A 349 14.75 2.64 16.87
C LEU A 349 15.44 3.96 16.56
N ALA A 350 15.77 4.21 15.29
CA ALA A 350 16.19 5.55 14.83
C ALA A 350 15.00 6.26 14.20
N THR A 351 14.87 7.57 14.42
CA THR A 351 13.82 8.42 13.83
C THR A 351 14.40 9.73 13.33
N GLY A 352 13.87 10.21 12.21
CA GLY A 352 14.25 11.48 11.61
C GLY A 352 13.04 12.36 11.36
N GLY A 353 13.09 13.62 11.79
CA GLY A 353 11.98 14.55 11.78
C GLY A 353 12.18 15.83 10.97
N GLU A 354 11.08 16.55 10.75
CA GLU A 354 11.06 17.90 10.17
C GLU A 354 11.76 18.92 11.07
N ASP A 355 11.82 18.68 12.37
CA ASP A 355 12.60 19.45 13.33
C ASP A 355 14.13 19.37 13.10
N GLY A 356 14.56 18.58 12.13
CA GLY A 356 15.96 18.35 11.77
C GLY A 356 16.68 17.37 12.67
N GLN A 357 16.00 16.80 13.66
CA GLN A 357 16.61 15.86 14.60
C GLN A 357 16.65 14.44 14.02
N LEU A 358 17.76 13.79 14.32
CA LEU A 358 17.97 12.35 14.23
C LEU A 358 18.10 11.83 15.66
N ILE A 359 17.19 10.97 16.09
CA ILE A 359 17.15 10.44 17.44
C ILE A 359 17.26 8.92 17.40
N PHE A 360 18.14 8.36 18.22
CA PHE A 360 18.27 6.92 18.46
C PHE A 360 17.63 6.62 19.82
N TRP A 361 16.59 5.82 19.83
CA TRP A 361 15.80 5.49 21.01
C TRP A 361 16.16 4.11 21.55
N ASP A 362 16.29 3.98 22.87
CA ASP A 362 16.16 2.70 23.53
C ASP A 362 14.71 2.22 23.42
N ALA A 363 14.50 1.10 22.76
CA ALA A 363 13.14 0.59 22.50
C ALA A 363 12.52 -0.19 23.66
N ARG A 364 13.24 -0.34 24.77
CA ARG A 364 12.73 -0.95 26.01
C ARG A 364 12.25 0.10 26.99
N GLU A 365 13.07 1.14 27.18
CA GLU A 365 12.83 2.19 28.18
C GLU A 365 12.19 3.46 27.59
N GLY A 366 12.33 3.68 26.27
CA GLY A 366 11.80 4.87 25.59
C GLY A 366 12.64 6.13 25.74
N TRP A 367 13.88 6.05 26.22
CA TRP A 367 14.78 7.18 26.34
C TRP A 367 15.64 7.36 25.08
N PRO A 368 16.00 8.60 24.71
CA PRO A 368 16.95 8.83 23.63
C PRO A 368 18.37 8.45 24.06
N ASN A 369 18.98 7.48 23.36
CA ASN A 369 20.38 7.11 23.54
C ASN A 369 21.32 8.14 22.92
N SER A 370 20.91 8.75 21.82
CA SER A 370 21.66 9.78 21.11
C SER A 370 20.72 10.67 20.30
N THR A 371 21.03 11.97 20.28
CA THR A 371 20.31 12.98 19.49
C THR A 371 21.30 13.84 18.73
N SER A 372 21.02 14.10 17.47
CA SER A 372 21.83 14.98 16.62
C SER A 372 20.96 15.72 15.61
N SER A 373 21.48 16.82 15.03
CA SER A 373 20.77 17.61 14.01
C SER A 373 21.61 17.66 12.73
N PRO A 374 21.67 16.53 11.97
CA PRO A 374 22.62 16.39 10.87
C PRO A 374 22.26 17.21 9.62
N HIS A 375 20.97 17.45 9.39
CA HIS A 375 20.46 18.01 8.14
C HIS A 375 19.90 19.43 8.32
N VAL A 376 20.68 20.29 8.99
CA VAL A 376 20.37 21.71 9.12
C VAL A 376 21.05 22.47 7.99
N PRO A 377 20.32 23.17 7.09
CA PRO A 377 20.93 23.95 6.04
C PRO A 377 21.82 25.05 6.62
N LYS A 378 23.04 25.12 6.15
CA LYS A 378 23.97 26.26 6.44
C LYS A 378 23.52 27.45 5.61
N SER A 379 22.55 28.22 6.03
CA SER A 379 22.20 29.45 5.34
C SER A 379 23.04 30.63 5.87
N LYS A 380 23.79 31.24 4.98
CA LYS A 380 24.29 32.61 5.17
C LYS A 380 23.24 33.53 4.57
N GLY A 381 22.38 34.15 5.39
CA GLY A 381 21.39 35.11 4.90
C GLY A 381 20.00 35.01 5.52
N PHE A 382 19.08 35.81 5.06
CA PHE A 382 17.73 35.95 5.54
C PHE A 382 16.94 34.61 5.49
N GLY A 383 16.52 34.14 6.65
CA GLY A 383 15.69 32.97 6.82
C GLY A 383 16.46 31.64 6.92
N LYS A 384 16.39 30.98 8.06
CA LYS A 384 16.76 29.56 8.18
C LYS A 384 15.77 28.78 7.31
N LEU A 385 16.24 28.19 6.21
CA LEU A 385 15.46 27.13 5.57
C LEU A 385 15.22 26.05 6.63
N PRO A 386 14.00 25.55 6.75
CA PRO A 386 13.74 24.48 7.70
C PRO A 386 14.68 23.31 7.41
N GLY A 387 15.38 22.85 8.43
CA GLY A 387 16.09 21.57 8.40
C GLY A 387 15.09 20.47 8.17
N GLY A 388 15.56 19.26 7.98
CA GLY A 388 14.67 18.11 7.92
C GLY A 388 15.45 16.87 7.53
N VAL A 389 15.30 15.83 8.34
CA VAL A 389 15.71 14.47 7.98
C VAL A 389 14.57 13.85 7.19
N LEU A 390 14.79 13.53 5.92
CA LEU A 390 13.75 13.08 5.01
C LEU A 390 13.63 11.56 4.93
N SER A 391 14.77 10.88 5.02
CA SER A 391 14.78 9.41 4.94
C SER A 391 15.96 8.85 5.71
N ILE A 392 15.72 7.77 6.43
CA ILE A 392 16.75 7.03 7.18
C ILE A 392 16.57 5.54 6.98
N GLN A 393 17.67 4.79 7.05
CA GLN A 393 17.62 3.33 7.03
C GLN A 393 18.86 2.72 7.68
N PHE A 394 18.65 1.74 8.55
CA PHE A 394 19.71 0.83 8.95
C PHE A 394 20.00 -0.17 7.83
N ALA A 395 21.26 -0.33 7.52
CA ALA A 395 21.75 -1.40 6.64
C ALA A 395 21.94 -2.70 7.41
N GLY A 396 22.11 -3.80 6.68
CA GLY A 396 22.32 -5.13 7.28
C GLY A 396 23.60 -5.25 8.11
N ASP A 397 24.58 -4.39 7.89
CA ASP A 397 25.83 -4.31 8.67
C ASP A 397 25.72 -3.45 9.93
N GLY A 398 24.53 -2.94 10.23
CA GLY A 398 24.20 -2.13 11.41
C GLY A 398 24.49 -0.63 11.26
N ARG A 399 25.11 -0.16 10.18
CA ARG A 399 25.26 1.30 9.94
C ARG A 399 23.90 1.92 9.62
N LEU A 400 23.68 3.14 10.10
CA LEU A 400 22.53 3.94 9.69
C LEU A 400 22.94 4.90 8.57
N PHE A 401 22.07 5.05 7.59
CA PHE A 401 22.20 6.08 6.55
C PHE A 401 21.06 7.08 6.65
N THR A 402 21.37 8.35 6.42
CA THR A 402 20.39 9.44 6.48
C THR A 402 20.52 10.35 5.28
N THR A 403 19.41 10.93 4.82
CA THR A 403 19.40 12.05 3.87
C THR A 403 18.37 13.09 4.29
N GLY A 404 18.60 14.32 3.91
CA GLY A 404 17.76 15.45 4.29
C GLY A 404 17.67 16.54 3.24
N ARG A 405 17.06 17.66 3.63
CA ARG A 405 16.84 18.82 2.74
C ARG A 405 18.13 19.48 2.24
N ASP A 406 19.27 19.22 2.90
CA ASP A 406 20.59 19.70 2.47
C ASP A 406 21.18 18.91 1.28
N GLY A 407 20.49 17.85 0.84
CA GLY A 407 20.92 17.01 -0.28
C GLY A 407 22.14 16.13 0.02
N ILE A 408 22.54 16.01 1.30
CA ILE A 408 23.72 15.25 1.70
C ILE A 408 23.28 13.89 2.27
N VAL A 409 23.98 12.84 1.89
CA VAL A 409 23.85 11.52 2.53
C VAL A 409 24.91 11.38 3.62
N ARG A 410 24.51 10.89 4.78
CA ARG A 410 25.43 10.65 5.92
C ARG A 410 25.34 9.22 6.38
N ALA A 411 26.49 8.67 6.78
CA ALA A 411 26.61 7.35 7.40
C ALA A 411 26.94 7.52 8.88
N TRP A 412 26.36 6.63 9.70
CA TRP A 412 26.48 6.63 11.15
C TRP A 412 26.81 5.24 11.63
N THR A 413 27.54 5.15 12.74
CA THR A 413 27.67 3.91 13.51
C THR A 413 26.34 3.51 14.15
N PRO A 414 26.18 2.27 14.59
CA PRO A 414 24.97 1.82 15.27
C PRO A 414 24.61 2.58 16.57
N ASP A 415 25.60 3.28 17.16
CA ASP A 415 25.49 4.11 18.37
C ASP A 415 25.34 5.61 18.08
N GLY A 416 25.20 6.01 16.82
CA GLY A 416 24.86 7.36 16.41
C GLY A 416 26.05 8.30 16.20
N LYS A 417 27.29 7.81 15.98
CA LYS A 417 28.44 8.64 15.57
C LYS A 417 28.49 8.73 14.03
N LYS A 418 28.61 9.95 13.51
CA LYS A 418 28.81 10.17 12.08
C LYS A 418 30.16 9.63 11.62
N THR A 419 30.18 8.81 10.57
CA THR A 419 31.38 8.18 10.01
C THR A 419 31.76 8.74 8.65
N ALA A 420 30.77 9.09 7.82
CA ALA A 420 31.01 9.62 6.47
C ALA A 420 29.87 10.55 6.02
N GLU A 421 30.18 11.38 5.03
CA GLU A 421 29.16 12.17 4.33
C GLU A 421 29.53 12.35 2.85
N SER A 422 28.51 12.44 2.00
CA SER A 422 28.67 12.69 0.56
C SER A 422 28.86 14.18 0.26
N GLU A 423 29.15 14.51 -1.00
CA GLU A 423 28.88 15.84 -1.53
C GLU A 423 27.36 16.10 -1.55
N ALA A 424 26.98 17.38 -1.56
CA ALA A 424 25.57 17.74 -1.71
C ALA A 424 25.12 17.47 -3.15
N LEU A 425 23.99 16.80 -3.30
CA LEU A 425 23.35 16.64 -4.60
C LEU A 425 22.75 17.98 -5.06
N PRO A 426 22.80 18.28 -6.36
CA PRO A 426 22.28 19.54 -6.90
C PRO A 426 20.74 19.65 -6.86
N VAL A 427 20.06 18.54 -6.62
CA VAL A 427 18.61 18.44 -6.50
C VAL A 427 18.28 17.88 -5.12
N PRO A 428 17.28 18.43 -4.42
CA PRO A 428 16.86 17.89 -3.13
C PRO A 428 16.53 16.41 -3.20
N THR A 429 17.04 15.66 -2.22
CA THR A 429 16.77 14.23 -2.06
C THR A 429 15.38 14.01 -1.50
N THR A 430 14.81 12.83 -1.76
CA THR A 430 13.48 12.45 -1.27
C THR A 430 13.51 11.20 -0.42
N ARG A 431 14.19 10.16 -0.89
CA ARG A 431 14.23 8.84 -0.25
C ARG A 431 15.62 8.22 -0.43
N LEU A 432 15.98 7.33 0.49
CA LEU A 432 17.16 6.50 0.38
C LEU A 432 16.84 5.03 0.64
N ALA A 433 17.69 4.15 0.12
CA ALA A 433 17.69 2.72 0.46
C ALA A 433 19.13 2.17 0.45
N ALA A 434 19.52 1.49 1.53
CA ALA A 434 20.82 0.83 1.60
C ALA A 434 20.77 -0.52 0.89
N THR A 435 21.82 -0.86 0.11
CA THR A 435 21.94 -2.19 -0.53
C THR A 435 22.13 -3.29 0.50
N PHE A 436 21.84 -4.53 0.10
CA PHE A 436 21.85 -5.72 0.99
C PHE A 436 23.20 -5.96 1.68
N ASP A 437 24.29 -5.58 1.03
CA ASP A 437 25.66 -5.72 1.53
C ASP A 437 26.15 -4.49 2.32
N GLY A 438 25.30 -3.45 2.43
CA GLY A 438 25.69 -2.17 3.03
C GLY A 438 26.75 -1.40 2.25
N GLY A 439 27.18 -1.88 1.08
CA GLY A 439 28.24 -1.30 0.27
C GLY A 439 27.86 0.01 -0.41
N ALA A 440 26.55 0.21 -0.66
CA ALA A 440 26.03 1.38 -1.35
C ALA A 440 24.69 1.84 -0.83
N VAL A 441 24.35 3.11 -1.12
CA VAL A 441 23.06 3.72 -0.82
C VAL A 441 22.47 4.28 -2.10
N LEU A 442 21.26 3.90 -2.41
CA LEU A 442 20.45 4.46 -3.48
C LEU A 442 19.75 5.71 -2.96
N VAL A 443 19.77 6.78 -3.73
CA VAL A 443 19.18 8.08 -3.35
C VAL A 443 18.32 8.61 -4.46
N GLY A 444 17.05 8.81 -4.19
CA GLY A 444 16.09 9.41 -5.10
C GLY A 444 15.98 10.92 -4.92
N ASP A 445 15.69 11.62 -6.00
CA ASP A 445 15.54 13.07 -6.00
C ASP A 445 14.15 13.55 -6.50
N LEU A 446 13.91 14.85 -6.39
CA LEU A 446 12.67 15.49 -6.84
C LEU A 446 12.50 15.49 -8.37
N LYS A 447 13.56 15.25 -9.15
CA LYS A 447 13.50 15.20 -10.63
C LYS A 447 13.32 13.78 -11.17
N GLY A 448 13.24 12.76 -10.28
CA GLY A 448 13.07 11.39 -10.68
C GLY A 448 14.37 10.64 -10.98
N ASN A 449 15.53 11.19 -10.63
CA ASN A 449 16.78 10.46 -10.74
C ASN A 449 17.02 9.60 -9.51
N VAL A 450 17.70 8.49 -9.71
CA VAL A 450 18.26 7.68 -8.63
C VAL A 450 19.77 7.62 -8.79
N THR A 451 20.47 8.02 -7.76
CA THR A 451 21.93 8.00 -7.68
C THR A 451 22.41 6.98 -6.66
N VAL A 452 23.62 6.51 -6.82
CA VAL A 452 24.27 5.53 -5.92
C VAL A 452 25.45 6.20 -5.25
N TRP A 453 25.51 6.13 -3.94
CA TRP A 453 26.63 6.56 -3.14
C TRP A 453 27.25 5.37 -2.40
N SER A 454 28.60 5.30 -2.41
CA SER A 454 29.34 4.31 -1.64
C SER A 454 30.07 4.99 -0.49
N ALA A 455 29.75 4.59 0.74
CA ALA A 455 30.38 5.14 1.94
C ALA A 455 31.88 4.75 2.10
N ALA A 456 32.30 3.71 1.39
CA ALA A 456 33.70 3.22 1.49
C ALA A 456 34.68 3.91 0.53
N ALA A 457 34.18 4.51 -0.55
CA ALA A 457 35.05 4.83 -1.66
C ALA A 457 35.27 6.30 -1.94
N GLU A 458 34.28 7.15 -1.84
CA GLU A 458 34.47 8.57 -2.24
C GLU A 458 33.18 9.41 -1.98
N LYS A 459 33.37 10.74 -1.94
CA LYS A 459 32.27 11.70 -1.82
C LYS A 459 31.33 11.76 -3.04
N LYS A 460 31.63 11.01 -4.12
CA LYS A 460 30.94 11.11 -5.41
C LYS A 460 29.82 10.11 -5.59
N PHE A 461 28.80 10.53 -6.32
CA PHE A 461 27.68 9.69 -6.72
C PHE A 461 27.91 9.08 -8.11
N ALA A 462 27.47 7.82 -8.30
CA ALA A 462 27.26 7.25 -9.61
C ALA A 462 25.76 7.24 -9.94
N GLN A 463 25.41 7.42 -11.19
CA GLN A 463 24.01 7.39 -11.61
C GLN A 463 23.53 5.94 -11.80
N LEU A 464 22.37 5.60 -11.22
CA LEU A 464 21.69 4.33 -11.47
C LEU A 464 20.66 4.48 -12.60
N VAL A 465 19.90 5.57 -12.57
CA VAL A 465 18.80 5.83 -13.51
C VAL A 465 18.69 7.31 -13.80
N THR A 466 18.51 7.65 -15.07
CA THR A 466 17.91 8.90 -15.49
C THR A 466 16.42 8.68 -15.66
N ALA A 467 15.61 9.50 -15.04
CA ALA A 467 14.19 9.54 -15.35
C ALA A 467 14.03 9.86 -16.85
N LYS A 468 13.43 8.94 -17.58
CA LYS A 468 12.93 9.16 -18.95
C LYS A 468 11.49 9.59 -18.90
#